data_c4cab5c49901e66fb46af5458e3ff0d7
#
_entry.id   c4cab5c49901e66fb46af5458e3ff0d7
#
_cell.length_a   1.000
_cell.length_b   1.000
_cell.length_c   1.000
_cell.angle_alpha   90.00
_cell.angle_beta   90.00
_cell.angle_gamma   90.00
#
_symmetry.space_group_name_H-M   'P 1'
#
loop_
_entity.id
_entity.type
_entity.pdbx_description
1 polymer ?
#
loop_
_entity_poly.entity_id
_entity_poly.type
_entity_poly.pdbx_seq_one_letter_code
_entity_poly.pdbx_strand_id
1 'polypeptide(L)'
;MFLVLTSFAVAQIEDDFPILEETTETEINCIPESLVTPYDAFYDPDLPETEIRKWYSFGSEYYKVENYKDALPYLWKVFVNDSGKYASLAIRKITQAYFQLQKADSTLLAAYIGLKKFPDHANLHYYAGYLQDNLGRYKCAIPHYEALVAEEPEQESYLEKLAFLYFKDENEKAIDIQERLVKLHPDNSEYQNTLAQYMDYFLGPGGALEARKKAYENEPENLEFALRYGKAAYDAGEYRAALVPLSAALKIDPKNAEALEYRAMCYEALEQYEKAIEDYKGIVNLQTDNAKIMCAIATDYKNRNQFSSGRYWVQRALNIHPGYGLAYITMAEIYEASVTYCQDQEKRGRKYDDGLVYEMAYREYQKAANDLNYKGIATKRMNSLTPVLPTQEEVFMNQNRKTLKIDCYNWINN
;
A
#
# COMPACT_ATOMS: atom_id res chain seq x y z
N MET A 1 24.79 -43.70 -9.16
CA MET A 1 24.26 -42.93 -8.04
C MET A 1 23.72 -41.60 -8.62
N PHE A 2 22.45 -41.61 -8.98
CA PHE A 2 21.79 -40.49 -9.68
C PHE A 2 21.25 -39.52 -8.65
N LEU A 3 21.69 -38.26 -8.70
CA LEU A 3 21.13 -37.13 -7.97
C LEU A 3 19.99 -36.55 -8.81
N VAL A 4 18.78 -36.67 -8.31
CA VAL A 4 17.58 -36.04 -8.89
C VAL A 4 17.50 -34.63 -8.30
N LEU A 5 17.75 -33.63 -9.16
CA LEU A 5 17.45 -32.22 -8.88
C LEU A 5 15.95 -31.99 -9.15
N THR A 6 15.17 -31.79 -8.11
CA THR A 6 13.80 -31.32 -8.23
C THR A 6 13.79 -29.79 -8.33
N SER A 7 13.53 -29.31 -9.53
CA SER A 7 13.21 -27.91 -9.78
C SER A 7 11.80 -27.61 -9.27
N PHE A 8 11.68 -26.71 -8.29
CA PHE A 8 10.41 -26.11 -7.94
C PHE A 8 10.03 -25.07 -9.01
N ALA A 9 9.02 -25.40 -9.81
CA ALA A 9 8.35 -24.46 -10.69
C ALA A 9 7.48 -23.53 -9.83
N VAL A 10 7.80 -22.24 -9.81
CA VAL A 10 6.91 -21.19 -9.31
C VAL A 10 5.83 -21.02 -10.36
N ALA A 11 4.62 -21.48 -10.05
CA ALA A 11 3.45 -21.22 -10.87
C ALA A 11 3.09 -19.72 -10.74
N GLN A 12 3.18 -19.00 -11.84
CA GLN A 12 2.54 -17.69 -11.99
C GLN A 12 1.02 -17.93 -11.94
N ILE A 13 0.38 -17.40 -10.91
CA ILE A 13 -1.09 -17.33 -10.85
C ILE A 13 -1.44 -16.07 -11.64
N GLU A 14 -1.94 -16.26 -12.86
CA GLU A 14 -2.65 -15.22 -13.60
C GLU A 14 -3.97 -14.97 -12.88
N ASP A 15 -4.14 -13.74 -12.38
CA ASP A 15 -5.35 -13.27 -11.73
C ASP A 15 -6.47 -13.02 -12.76
N ASP A 16 -7.13 -14.07 -13.19
CA ASP A 16 -8.48 -13.98 -13.77
C ASP A 16 -9.52 -14.02 -12.64
N PHE A 17 -9.77 -12.85 -12.03
CA PHE A 17 -10.93 -12.68 -11.18
C PHE A 17 -12.18 -12.54 -12.06
N PRO A 18 -13.16 -13.46 -11.99
CA PRO A 18 -14.46 -13.21 -12.58
C PRO A 18 -15.06 -11.98 -11.87
N ILE A 19 -15.53 -11.03 -12.66
CA ILE A 19 -16.38 -9.93 -12.18
C ILE A 19 -17.57 -10.58 -11.50
N LEU A 20 -17.55 -10.60 -10.15
CA LEU A 20 -18.71 -11.00 -9.37
C LEU A 20 -19.77 -9.94 -9.60
N GLU A 21 -20.86 -10.32 -10.27
CA GLU A 21 -22.12 -9.59 -10.28
C GLU A 21 -22.45 -9.18 -8.84
N GLU A 22 -22.92 -7.94 -8.65
CA GLU A 22 -23.46 -7.45 -7.39
C GLU A 22 -24.47 -8.44 -6.83
N THR A 23 -24.02 -9.36 -6.02
CA THR A 23 -24.92 -10.16 -5.19
C THR A 23 -25.40 -9.20 -4.10
N THR A 24 -26.70 -8.91 -4.13
CA THR A 24 -27.45 -8.32 -3.02
C THR A 24 -26.90 -8.87 -1.72
N GLU A 25 -26.44 -7.98 -0.80
CA GLU A 25 -26.00 -8.35 0.55
C GLU A 25 -27.13 -9.17 1.22
N THR A 26 -27.01 -10.48 1.16
CA THR A 26 -27.80 -11.35 2.03
C THR A 26 -27.25 -11.10 3.43
N GLU A 27 -28.07 -10.53 4.32
CA GLU A 27 -27.71 -10.35 5.73
C GLU A 27 -27.12 -11.65 6.27
N ILE A 28 -25.83 -11.64 6.58
CA ILE A 28 -25.14 -12.80 7.14
C ILE A 28 -25.71 -13.02 8.54
N ASN A 29 -26.47 -14.07 8.74
CA ASN A 29 -26.94 -14.46 10.05
C ASN A 29 -25.78 -15.05 10.87
N CYS A 30 -25.29 -14.28 11.83
CA CYS A 30 -24.15 -14.67 12.68
C CYS A 30 -24.51 -15.78 13.67
N ILE A 31 -25.77 -15.86 14.10
CA ILE A 31 -26.26 -16.81 15.09
C ILE A 31 -26.93 -17.99 14.35
N PRO A 32 -26.67 -19.24 14.75
CA PRO A 32 -27.37 -20.39 14.18
C PRO A 32 -28.89 -20.23 14.24
N GLU A 33 -29.59 -20.59 13.17
CA GLU A 33 -31.05 -20.44 13.06
C GLU A 33 -31.83 -21.10 14.20
N SER A 34 -31.30 -22.21 14.73
CA SER A 34 -31.84 -22.90 15.89
C SER A 34 -30.79 -23.11 16.96
N LEU A 35 -31.12 -22.74 18.19
CA LEU A 35 -30.30 -22.98 19.39
C LEU A 35 -30.87 -24.20 20.19
N VAL A 36 -31.49 -25.12 19.53
CA VAL A 36 -32.06 -26.35 20.16
C VAL A 36 -31.11 -27.51 19.89
N THR A 37 -30.91 -28.35 20.91
CA THR A 37 -30.10 -29.57 20.82
C THR A 37 -30.89 -30.79 21.21
N PRO A 38 -30.48 -32.02 20.78
CA PRO A 38 -31.09 -33.25 21.25
C PRO A 38 -30.97 -33.46 22.78
N TYR A 39 -30.05 -32.72 23.42
CA TYR A 39 -29.80 -32.79 24.85
C TYR A 39 -30.81 -32.02 25.70
N ASP A 40 -31.60 -31.12 25.09
CA ASP A 40 -32.68 -30.38 25.80
C ASP A 40 -33.73 -31.35 26.38
N ALA A 41 -33.87 -32.54 25.78
CA ALA A 41 -34.71 -33.62 26.27
C ALA A 41 -34.24 -34.21 27.61
N PHE A 42 -33.01 -33.91 28.09
CA PHE A 42 -32.48 -34.33 29.38
C PHE A 42 -32.81 -33.36 30.52
N TYR A 43 -33.56 -32.30 30.27
CA TYR A 43 -34.00 -31.37 31.29
C TYR A 43 -34.96 -32.03 32.28
N ASP A 44 -34.63 -32.00 33.56
CA ASP A 44 -35.44 -32.51 34.66
C ASP A 44 -35.42 -31.48 35.82
N PRO A 45 -36.55 -30.76 36.04
CA PRO A 45 -36.62 -29.73 37.07
C PRO A 45 -36.46 -30.27 38.49
N ASP A 46 -36.70 -31.57 38.74
CA ASP A 46 -36.60 -32.19 40.04
C ASP A 46 -35.26 -32.91 40.29
N LEU A 47 -34.29 -32.72 39.37
CA LEU A 47 -32.99 -33.39 39.45
C LEU A 47 -32.17 -32.91 40.68
N PRO A 48 -31.71 -33.86 41.54
CA PRO A 48 -30.90 -33.49 42.70
C PRO A 48 -29.53 -32.94 42.28
N GLU A 49 -29.04 -31.91 42.98
CA GLU A 49 -27.70 -31.33 42.75
C GLU A 49 -26.58 -32.38 42.83
N THR A 50 -26.75 -33.43 43.63
CA THR A 50 -25.81 -34.55 43.74
C THR A 50 -25.65 -35.31 42.44
N GLU A 51 -26.69 -35.46 41.63
CA GLU A 51 -26.62 -36.10 40.32
C GLU A 51 -25.95 -35.17 39.31
N ILE A 52 -26.19 -33.87 39.39
CA ILE A 52 -25.48 -32.86 38.54
C ILE A 52 -23.98 -32.94 38.81
N ARG A 53 -23.56 -32.96 40.08
CA ARG A 53 -22.14 -33.11 40.46
C ARG A 53 -21.52 -34.39 39.95
N LYS A 54 -22.26 -35.49 40.02
CA LYS A 54 -21.81 -36.82 39.54
C LYS A 54 -21.63 -36.80 38.01
N TRP A 55 -22.57 -36.26 37.27
CA TRP A 55 -22.44 -36.14 35.82
C TRP A 55 -21.29 -35.22 35.44
N TYR A 56 -21.11 -34.10 36.14
CA TYR A 56 -19.98 -33.23 35.94
C TYR A 56 -18.64 -33.94 36.17
N SER A 57 -18.56 -34.77 37.22
CA SER A 57 -17.37 -35.58 37.49
C SER A 57 -17.07 -36.56 36.36
N PHE A 58 -18.07 -37.36 35.93
CA PHE A 58 -17.88 -38.29 34.82
C PHE A 58 -17.50 -37.59 33.51
N GLY A 59 -18.24 -36.55 33.12
CA GLY A 59 -17.92 -35.77 31.93
C GLY A 59 -16.55 -35.14 31.98
N SER A 60 -16.10 -34.70 33.16
CA SER A 60 -14.77 -34.13 33.37
C SER A 60 -13.65 -35.16 33.28
N GLU A 61 -13.85 -36.38 33.79
CA GLU A 61 -12.87 -37.44 33.67
C GLU A 61 -12.68 -37.91 32.22
N TYR A 62 -13.77 -38.13 31.49
CA TYR A 62 -13.69 -38.40 30.05
C TYR A 62 -13.00 -37.27 29.30
N TYR A 63 -13.32 -36.02 29.63
CA TYR A 63 -12.70 -34.86 29.02
C TYR A 63 -11.18 -34.80 29.27
N LYS A 64 -10.70 -35.09 30.49
CA LYS A 64 -9.28 -35.08 30.84
C LYS A 64 -8.46 -36.11 30.05
N VAL A 65 -9.05 -37.24 29.71
CA VAL A 65 -8.42 -38.28 28.90
C VAL A 65 -8.71 -38.13 27.43
N GLU A 66 -9.15 -36.95 27.03
CA GLU A 66 -9.44 -36.56 25.63
C GLU A 66 -10.50 -37.42 24.94
N ASN A 67 -11.26 -38.20 25.72
CA ASN A 67 -12.41 -38.93 25.20
C ASN A 67 -13.64 -38.00 25.10
N TYR A 68 -13.56 -37.06 24.20
CA TYR A 68 -14.56 -35.98 24.04
C TYR A 68 -15.94 -36.50 23.66
N LYS A 69 -16.02 -37.58 22.90
CA LYS A 69 -17.31 -38.16 22.49
C LYS A 69 -18.12 -38.67 23.68
N ASP A 70 -17.47 -39.33 24.60
CA ASP A 70 -18.12 -39.86 25.80
C ASP A 70 -18.32 -38.81 26.89
N ALA A 71 -17.51 -37.72 26.87
CA ALA A 71 -17.66 -36.57 27.76
C ALA A 71 -18.94 -35.76 27.46
N LEU A 72 -19.26 -35.56 26.19
CA LEU A 72 -20.32 -34.64 25.70
C LEU A 72 -21.70 -34.95 26.32
N PRO A 73 -22.23 -36.21 26.34
CA PRO A 73 -23.56 -36.49 26.89
C PRO A 73 -23.67 -36.12 28.37
N TYR A 74 -22.63 -36.37 29.19
CA TYR A 74 -22.61 -36.01 30.59
C TYR A 74 -22.54 -34.50 30.81
N LEU A 75 -21.70 -33.82 30.06
CA LEU A 75 -21.54 -32.36 30.15
C LEU A 75 -22.82 -31.62 29.73
N TRP A 76 -23.50 -32.08 28.66
CA TRP A 76 -24.77 -31.53 28.26
C TRP A 76 -25.87 -31.73 29.29
N LYS A 77 -25.96 -32.93 29.94
CA LYS A 77 -26.87 -33.15 31.06
C LYS A 77 -26.65 -32.17 32.20
N VAL A 78 -25.40 -31.84 32.45
CA VAL A 78 -25.07 -30.81 33.48
C VAL A 78 -25.55 -29.43 33.00
N PHE A 79 -25.24 -29.05 31.77
CA PHE A 79 -25.56 -27.72 31.28
C PHE A 79 -27.05 -27.41 31.25
N VAL A 80 -27.88 -28.37 30.83
CA VAL A 80 -29.34 -28.16 30.72
C VAL A 80 -30.05 -28.17 32.11
N ASN A 81 -29.46 -28.81 33.11
CA ASN A 81 -30.06 -28.97 34.42
C ASN A 81 -29.48 -28.05 35.52
N ASP A 82 -28.32 -27.42 35.28
CA ASP A 82 -27.73 -26.44 36.19
C ASP A 82 -27.83 -25.03 35.62
N SER A 83 -28.05 -24.04 36.48
CA SER A 83 -28.08 -22.62 36.07
C SER A 83 -26.87 -21.83 36.55
N GLY A 84 -26.00 -22.46 37.32
CA GLY A 84 -24.89 -21.80 37.99
C GLY A 84 -23.49 -22.24 37.48
N LYS A 85 -22.60 -22.46 38.45
CA LYS A 85 -21.21 -22.75 38.24
C LYS A 85 -20.93 -23.96 37.36
N TYR A 86 -21.67 -25.08 37.59
CA TYR A 86 -21.43 -26.30 36.84
C TYR A 86 -21.87 -26.19 35.40
N ALA A 87 -22.96 -25.44 35.09
CA ALA A 87 -23.36 -25.15 33.73
C ALA A 87 -22.31 -24.34 32.97
N SER A 88 -21.76 -23.30 33.57
CA SER A 88 -20.68 -22.48 32.99
C SER A 88 -19.43 -23.31 32.68
N LEU A 89 -19.00 -24.15 33.61
CA LEU A 89 -17.85 -25.04 33.41
C LEU A 89 -18.12 -26.14 32.39
N ALA A 90 -19.36 -26.65 32.34
CA ALA A 90 -19.75 -27.68 31.39
C ALA A 90 -19.78 -27.13 29.96
N ILE A 91 -20.41 -25.97 29.70
CA ILE A 91 -20.52 -25.40 28.35
C ILE A 91 -19.16 -25.04 27.79
N ARG A 92 -18.23 -24.56 28.61
CA ARG A 92 -16.85 -24.33 28.20
C ARG A 92 -16.22 -25.63 27.66
N LYS A 93 -16.34 -26.74 28.43
CA LYS A 93 -15.78 -28.02 28.00
C LYS A 93 -16.50 -28.63 26.81
N ILE A 94 -17.82 -28.45 26.68
CA ILE A 94 -18.60 -28.85 25.52
C ILE A 94 -18.09 -28.14 24.25
N THR A 95 -17.96 -26.82 24.30
CA THR A 95 -17.50 -26.01 23.16
C THR A 95 -16.09 -26.43 22.76
N GLN A 96 -15.18 -26.58 23.74
CA GLN A 96 -13.83 -27.03 23.50
C GLN A 96 -13.77 -28.46 22.97
N ALA A 97 -14.60 -29.38 23.48
CA ALA A 97 -14.67 -30.77 22.99
C ALA A 97 -15.09 -30.83 21.51
N TYR A 98 -16.11 -30.07 21.12
CA TYR A 98 -16.50 -30.00 19.72
C TYR A 98 -15.40 -29.37 18.85
N PHE A 99 -14.71 -28.37 19.34
CA PHE A 99 -13.57 -27.77 18.65
C PHE A 99 -12.45 -28.78 18.42
N GLN A 100 -12.06 -29.55 19.46
CA GLN A 100 -11.06 -30.62 19.34
C GLN A 100 -11.49 -31.75 18.41
N LEU A 101 -12.79 -32.03 18.33
CA LEU A 101 -13.38 -32.96 17.37
C LEU A 101 -13.53 -32.39 15.96
N GLN A 102 -13.04 -31.15 15.72
CA GLN A 102 -13.12 -30.44 14.44
C GLN A 102 -14.55 -30.28 13.89
N LYS A 103 -15.53 -30.12 14.80
CA LYS A 103 -16.94 -29.91 14.48
C LYS A 103 -17.31 -28.43 14.59
N ALA A 104 -16.95 -27.63 13.58
CA ALA A 104 -17.13 -26.19 13.59
C ALA A 104 -18.57 -25.74 13.90
N ASP A 105 -19.57 -26.31 13.21
CA ASP A 105 -20.98 -25.95 13.42
C ASP A 105 -21.45 -26.28 14.83
N SER A 106 -21.06 -27.45 15.38
CA SER A 106 -21.40 -27.84 16.75
C SER A 106 -20.68 -26.95 17.79
N THR A 107 -19.47 -26.51 17.49
CA THR A 107 -18.72 -25.58 18.33
C THR A 107 -19.41 -24.21 18.38
N LEU A 108 -19.79 -23.66 17.22
CA LEU A 108 -20.53 -22.40 17.14
C LEU A 108 -21.88 -22.52 17.85
N LEU A 109 -22.63 -23.57 17.59
CA LEU A 109 -23.92 -23.81 18.25
C LEU A 109 -23.78 -23.84 19.78
N ALA A 110 -22.82 -24.63 20.29
CA ALA A 110 -22.55 -24.70 21.73
C ALA A 110 -22.13 -23.35 22.32
N ALA A 111 -21.26 -22.61 21.60
CA ALA A 111 -20.83 -21.29 22.03
C ALA A 111 -22.03 -20.32 22.12
N TYR A 112 -22.88 -20.23 21.10
CA TYR A 112 -24.04 -19.32 21.12
C TYR A 112 -25.09 -19.73 22.14
N ILE A 113 -25.35 -21.03 22.36
CA ILE A 113 -26.21 -21.52 23.44
C ILE A 113 -25.65 -21.07 24.78
N GLY A 114 -24.33 -21.24 24.97
CA GLY A 114 -23.65 -20.82 26.19
C GLY A 114 -23.72 -19.32 26.41
N LEU A 115 -23.45 -18.50 25.39
CA LEU A 115 -23.50 -17.04 25.46
C LEU A 115 -24.89 -16.49 25.74
N LYS A 116 -25.94 -17.17 25.31
CA LYS A 116 -27.31 -16.81 25.69
C LYS A 116 -27.54 -16.89 27.20
N LYS A 117 -26.86 -17.81 27.88
CA LYS A 117 -26.97 -18.03 29.34
C LYS A 117 -25.90 -17.29 30.14
N PHE A 118 -24.72 -17.16 29.58
CA PHE A 118 -23.52 -16.54 30.15
C PHE A 118 -22.91 -15.56 29.16
N PRO A 119 -23.48 -14.33 29.01
CA PRO A 119 -23.09 -13.38 27.97
C PRO A 119 -21.63 -12.96 28.00
N ASP A 120 -21.02 -12.92 29.17
CA ASP A 120 -19.65 -12.41 29.37
C ASP A 120 -18.59 -13.55 29.43
N HIS A 121 -18.92 -14.75 28.93
CA HIS A 121 -18.03 -15.90 29.04
C HIS A 121 -16.91 -15.88 28.00
N ALA A 122 -15.71 -15.40 28.36
CA ALA A 122 -14.57 -15.20 27.46
C ALA A 122 -14.24 -16.39 26.56
N ASN A 123 -14.17 -17.62 27.09
CA ASN A 123 -13.84 -18.77 26.26
C ASN A 123 -14.87 -19.03 25.14
N LEU A 124 -16.14 -18.73 25.38
CA LEU A 124 -17.19 -18.89 24.37
C LEU A 124 -17.05 -17.81 23.28
N HIS A 125 -16.79 -16.56 23.69
CA HIS A 125 -16.46 -15.49 22.75
C HIS A 125 -15.22 -15.84 21.92
N TYR A 126 -14.17 -16.38 22.56
CA TYR A 126 -12.97 -16.79 21.84
C TYR A 126 -13.27 -17.80 20.71
N TYR A 127 -13.98 -18.91 21.02
CA TYR A 127 -14.29 -19.93 20.03
C TYR A 127 -15.25 -19.43 18.95
N ALA A 128 -16.25 -18.65 19.32
CA ALA A 128 -17.19 -18.07 18.36
C ALA A 128 -16.47 -17.08 17.43
N GLY A 129 -15.72 -16.14 18.00
CA GLY A 129 -14.95 -15.17 17.23
C GLY A 129 -13.91 -15.80 16.31
N TYR A 130 -13.16 -16.77 16.81
CA TYR A 130 -12.16 -17.51 16.03
C TYR A 130 -12.78 -18.25 14.82
N LEU A 131 -13.90 -18.93 15.03
CA LEU A 131 -14.55 -19.68 13.94
C LEU A 131 -15.24 -18.75 12.94
N GLN A 132 -15.86 -17.66 13.39
CA GLN A 132 -16.46 -16.67 12.48
C GLN A 132 -15.39 -15.99 11.61
N ASP A 133 -14.23 -15.66 12.18
CA ASP A 133 -13.08 -15.12 11.45
C ASP A 133 -12.58 -16.12 10.38
N ASN A 134 -12.36 -17.39 10.75
CA ASN A 134 -11.92 -18.43 9.80
C ASN A 134 -12.94 -18.70 8.67
N LEU A 135 -14.21 -18.41 8.90
CA LEU A 135 -15.25 -18.49 7.88
C LEU A 135 -15.34 -17.21 7.02
N GLY A 136 -14.46 -16.23 7.24
CA GLY A 136 -14.49 -14.94 6.55
C GLY A 136 -15.66 -14.03 6.95
N ARG A 137 -16.37 -14.38 8.03
CA ARG A 137 -17.52 -13.63 8.54
C ARG A 137 -17.09 -12.57 9.55
N TYR A 138 -16.32 -11.57 9.08
CA TYR A 138 -15.67 -10.57 9.95
C TYR A 138 -16.67 -9.80 10.82
N LYS A 139 -17.80 -9.36 10.24
CA LYS A 139 -18.90 -8.71 10.98
C LYS A 139 -19.41 -9.54 12.16
N CYS A 140 -19.40 -10.87 12.03
CA CYS A 140 -19.82 -11.78 13.08
C CYS A 140 -18.73 -12.02 14.14
N ALA A 141 -17.45 -11.93 13.76
CA ALA A 141 -16.33 -12.12 14.66
C ALA A 141 -16.10 -10.89 15.56
N ILE A 142 -16.32 -9.68 15.06
CA ILE A 142 -16.07 -8.41 15.75
C ILE A 142 -16.68 -8.36 17.16
N PRO A 143 -17.99 -8.61 17.38
CA PRO A 143 -18.59 -8.51 18.72
C PRO A 143 -17.96 -9.43 19.76
N HIS A 144 -17.44 -10.57 19.29
CA HIS A 144 -16.79 -11.53 20.19
C HIS A 144 -15.40 -11.03 20.61
N TYR A 145 -14.63 -10.45 19.70
CA TYR A 145 -13.33 -9.86 20.05
C TYR A 145 -13.49 -8.54 20.80
N GLU A 146 -14.54 -7.76 20.56
CA GLU A 146 -14.89 -6.60 21.39
C GLU A 146 -15.12 -7.03 22.86
N ALA A 147 -15.86 -8.12 23.09
CA ALA A 147 -16.10 -8.66 24.43
C ALA A 147 -14.80 -9.14 25.10
N LEU A 148 -13.92 -9.81 24.34
CA LEU A 148 -12.61 -10.25 24.85
C LEU A 148 -11.71 -9.07 25.23
N VAL A 149 -11.66 -8.03 24.38
CA VAL A 149 -10.90 -6.79 24.66
C VAL A 149 -11.52 -6.00 25.82
N ALA A 150 -12.82 -6.09 26.03
CA ALA A 150 -13.46 -5.46 27.21
C ALA A 150 -13.06 -6.15 28.52
N GLU A 151 -12.89 -7.47 28.51
CA GLU A 151 -12.44 -8.24 29.67
C GLU A 151 -10.94 -8.09 29.94
N GLU A 152 -10.14 -8.18 28.86
CA GLU A 152 -8.68 -8.05 28.91
C GLU A 152 -8.19 -6.91 27.99
N PRO A 153 -8.26 -5.64 28.44
CA PRO A 153 -8.05 -4.47 27.58
C PRO A 153 -6.63 -4.30 27.00
N GLU A 154 -5.65 -4.95 27.60
CA GLU A 154 -4.23 -4.86 27.21
C GLU A 154 -3.72 -6.17 26.58
N GLN A 155 -4.62 -7.14 26.34
CA GLN A 155 -4.22 -8.40 25.70
C GLN A 155 -3.92 -8.17 24.23
N GLU A 156 -2.65 -8.19 23.92
CA GLU A 156 -2.08 -7.87 22.61
C GLU A 156 -2.75 -8.67 21.47
N SER A 157 -2.84 -9.99 21.61
CA SER A 157 -3.42 -10.85 20.58
C SER A 157 -4.90 -10.57 20.27
N TYR A 158 -5.66 -10.09 21.26
CA TYR A 158 -7.05 -9.71 21.05
C TYR A 158 -7.17 -8.37 20.36
N LEU A 159 -6.30 -7.42 20.72
CA LEU A 159 -6.24 -6.11 20.05
C LEU A 159 -5.79 -6.24 18.59
N GLU A 160 -4.74 -7.03 18.33
CA GLU A 160 -4.29 -7.31 16.95
C GLU A 160 -5.41 -7.88 16.09
N LYS A 161 -6.10 -8.89 16.63
CA LYS A 161 -7.18 -9.53 15.91
C LYS A 161 -8.36 -8.58 15.69
N LEU A 162 -8.74 -7.79 16.70
CA LEU A 162 -9.83 -6.83 16.58
C LEU A 162 -9.52 -5.71 15.57
N ALA A 163 -8.30 -5.17 15.59
CA ALA A 163 -7.85 -4.19 14.60
C ALA A 163 -7.93 -4.76 13.17
N PHE A 164 -7.42 -5.99 12.99
CA PHE A 164 -7.50 -6.69 11.70
C PHE A 164 -8.94 -6.91 11.24
N LEU A 165 -9.83 -7.34 12.12
CA LEU A 165 -11.24 -7.60 11.81
C LEU A 165 -11.96 -6.31 11.40
N TYR A 166 -11.75 -5.20 12.14
CA TYR A 166 -12.29 -3.90 11.75
C TYR A 166 -11.76 -3.45 10.38
N PHE A 167 -10.47 -3.64 10.11
CA PHE A 167 -9.90 -3.30 8.82
C PHE A 167 -10.53 -4.13 7.68
N LYS A 168 -10.75 -5.43 7.89
CA LYS A 168 -11.41 -6.31 6.91
C LYS A 168 -12.89 -5.98 6.70
N ASP A 169 -13.55 -5.39 7.70
CA ASP A 169 -14.92 -4.90 7.63
C ASP A 169 -15.01 -3.44 7.15
N GLU A 170 -13.90 -2.88 6.63
CA GLU A 170 -13.79 -1.47 6.18
C GLU A 170 -14.24 -0.45 7.23
N ASN A 171 -13.98 -0.71 8.50
CA ASN A 171 -14.38 0.10 9.64
C ASN A 171 -13.19 0.88 10.20
N GLU A 172 -13.29 2.20 10.22
CA GLU A 172 -12.23 3.12 10.70
C GLU A 172 -11.79 2.86 12.14
N LYS A 173 -12.60 2.18 12.97
CA LYS A 173 -12.19 1.75 14.32
C LYS A 173 -10.92 0.89 14.33
N ALA A 174 -10.52 0.33 13.18
CA ALA A 174 -9.23 -0.32 13.02
C ALA A 174 -8.08 0.59 13.46
N ILE A 175 -8.14 1.91 13.16
CA ILE A 175 -7.15 2.91 13.55
C ILE A 175 -7.09 3.02 15.07
N ASP A 176 -8.24 3.20 15.74
CA ASP A 176 -8.31 3.38 17.19
C ASP A 176 -7.69 2.19 17.96
N ILE A 177 -8.00 0.97 17.50
CA ILE A 177 -7.45 -0.25 18.12
C ILE A 177 -5.95 -0.39 17.85
N GLN A 178 -5.51 -0.06 16.64
CA GLN A 178 -4.08 -0.10 16.28
C GLN A 178 -3.28 0.97 17.04
N GLU A 179 -3.85 2.16 17.29
CA GLU A 179 -3.25 3.20 18.13
C GLU A 179 -3.06 2.73 19.58
N ARG A 180 -3.98 1.91 20.11
CA ARG A 180 -3.82 1.30 21.44
C ARG A 180 -2.63 0.36 21.47
N LEU A 181 -2.43 -0.48 20.44
CA LEU A 181 -1.25 -1.36 20.31
C LEU A 181 0.04 -0.56 20.26
N VAL A 182 0.08 0.49 19.44
CA VAL A 182 1.22 1.41 19.36
C VAL A 182 1.52 2.07 20.71
N LYS A 183 0.49 2.45 21.47
CA LYS A 183 0.65 3.04 22.80
C LYS A 183 1.18 2.06 23.83
N LEU A 184 0.77 0.80 23.75
CA LEU A 184 1.27 -0.27 24.63
C LEU A 184 2.72 -0.66 24.29
N HIS A 185 3.06 -0.63 23.00
CA HIS A 185 4.36 -1.04 22.48
C HIS A 185 4.93 0.04 21.54
N PRO A 186 5.36 1.20 22.06
CA PRO A 186 5.79 2.35 21.25
C PRO A 186 7.04 2.08 20.39
N ASP A 187 7.87 1.12 20.81
CA ASP A 187 9.09 0.72 20.11
C ASP A 187 8.82 -0.39 19.05
N ASN A 188 7.58 -0.85 18.92
CA ASN A 188 7.23 -1.87 17.92
C ASN A 188 6.95 -1.21 16.55
N SER A 189 7.94 -1.29 15.67
CA SER A 189 7.88 -0.67 14.33
C SER A 189 6.82 -1.32 13.43
N GLU A 190 6.49 -2.59 13.62
CA GLU A 190 5.43 -3.26 12.86
C GLU A 190 4.06 -2.69 13.19
N TYR A 191 3.79 -2.40 14.47
CA TYR A 191 2.55 -1.75 14.87
C TYR A 191 2.43 -0.33 14.31
N GLN A 192 3.53 0.44 14.29
CA GLN A 192 3.58 1.75 13.66
C GLN A 192 3.31 1.66 12.14
N ASN A 193 3.92 0.68 11.49
CA ASN A 193 3.73 0.47 10.05
C ASN A 193 2.29 0.04 9.73
N THR A 194 1.69 -0.85 10.53
CA THR A 194 0.29 -1.27 10.37
C THR A 194 -0.67 -0.09 10.58
N LEU A 195 -0.40 0.73 11.60
CA LEU A 195 -1.16 1.97 11.84
C LEU A 195 -1.11 2.89 10.61
N ALA A 196 0.08 3.07 10.06
CA ALA A 196 0.26 3.88 8.87
C ALA A 196 -0.51 3.34 7.65
N GLN A 197 -0.58 2.01 7.49
CA GLN A 197 -1.36 1.38 6.42
C GLN A 197 -2.87 1.61 6.60
N TYR A 198 -3.39 1.49 7.82
CA TYR A 198 -4.80 1.74 8.11
C TYR A 198 -5.14 3.21 7.90
N MET A 199 -4.29 4.14 8.37
CA MET A 199 -4.47 5.57 8.14
C MET A 199 -4.47 5.94 6.66
N ASP A 200 -3.57 5.37 5.85
CA ASP A 200 -3.59 5.61 4.40
C ASP A 200 -4.86 5.10 3.73
N TYR A 201 -5.35 3.92 4.15
CA TYR A 201 -6.55 3.33 3.58
C TYR A 201 -7.79 4.18 3.87
N PHE A 202 -7.98 4.59 5.12
CA PHE A 202 -9.18 5.30 5.54
C PHE A 202 -9.11 6.82 5.37
N LEU A 203 -7.94 7.44 5.60
CA LEU A 203 -7.76 8.89 5.60
C LEU A 203 -7.08 9.43 4.34
N GLY A 204 -6.58 8.53 3.49
CA GLY A 204 -5.86 8.88 2.27
C GLY A 204 -4.39 9.23 2.48
N PRO A 205 -3.65 9.49 1.37
CA PRO A 205 -2.23 9.77 1.39
C PRO A 205 -1.90 11.00 2.25
N GLY A 206 -0.98 10.85 3.18
CA GLY A 206 -0.51 11.92 4.08
C GLY A 206 -1.00 11.81 5.53
N GLY A 207 -2.09 11.07 5.80
CA GLY A 207 -2.57 10.84 7.17
C GLY A 207 -1.58 10.02 8.03
N ALA A 208 -0.72 9.25 7.38
CA ALA A 208 0.18 8.29 8.03
C ALA A 208 1.63 8.77 8.19
N LEU A 209 1.95 10.02 7.84
CA LEU A 209 3.36 10.50 7.80
C LEU A 209 4.08 10.32 9.14
N GLU A 210 3.44 10.74 10.25
CA GLU A 210 4.05 10.66 11.57
C GLU A 210 4.23 9.21 12.06
N ALA A 211 3.28 8.32 11.77
CA ALA A 211 3.39 6.89 12.09
C ALA A 211 4.57 6.24 11.34
N ARG A 212 4.73 6.56 10.04
CA ARG A 212 5.85 6.08 9.23
C ARG A 212 7.19 6.63 9.70
N LYS A 213 7.22 7.89 10.12
CA LYS A 213 8.39 8.51 10.70
C LYS A 213 8.83 7.78 11.97
N LYS A 214 7.91 7.49 12.87
CA LYS A 214 8.20 6.73 14.10
C LYS A 214 8.67 5.31 13.81
N ALA A 215 8.05 4.60 12.86
CA ALA A 215 8.51 3.28 12.46
C ALA A 215 9.98 3.32 11.98
N TYR A 216 10.33 4.32 11.16
CA TYR A 216 11.69 4.51 10.69
C TYR A 216 12.65 4.92 11.84
N GLU A 217 12.23 5.80 12.75
CA GLU A 217 13.07 6.24 13.89
C GLU A 217 13.38 5.08 14.84
N ASN A 218 12.46 4.14 15.02
CA ASN A 218 12.66 2.93 15.82
C ASN A 218 13.63 1.94 15.15
N GLU A 219 13.53 1.78 13.81
CA GLU A 219 14.37 0.86 13.05
C GLU A 219 15.01 1.54 11.82
N PRO A 220 15.99 2.42 12.00
CA PRO A 220 16.56 3.21 10.89
C PRO A 220 17.37 2.38 9.87
N GLU A 221 17.72 1.14 10.21
CA GLU A 221 18.38 0.19 9.31
C GLU A 221 17.39 -0.70 8.55
N ASN A 222 16.08 -0.51 8.72
CA ASN A 222 15.05 -1.23 7.98
C ASN A 222 14.78 -0.51 6.65
N LEU A 223 15.13 -1.18 5.55
CA LEU A 223 14.99 -0.63 4.20
C LEU A 223 13.52 -0.24 3.89
N GLU A 224 12.58 -1.07 4.29
CA GLU A 224 11.15 -0.85 4.01
C GLU A 224 10.64 0.40 4.73
N PHE A 225 10.94 0.55 6.02
CA PHE A 225 10.51 1.73 6.78
C PHE A 225 11.16 3.01 6.28
N ALA A 226 12.45 2.94 5.90
CA ALA A 226 13.15 4.08 5.30
C ALA A 226 12.50 4.50 3.97
N LEU A 227 12.17 3.56 3.09
CA LEU A 227 11.49 3.85 1.83
C LEU A 227 10.09 4.42 2.05
N ARG A 228 9.27 3.78 2.90
CA ARG A 228 7.89 4.21 3.16
C ARG A 228 7.82 5.61 3.75
N TYR A 229 8.68 5.93 4.72
CA TYR A 229 8.74 7.28 5.28
C TYR A 229 9.26 8.28 4.26
N GLY A 230 10.33 7.96 3.52
CA GLY A 230 10.89 8.84 2.51
C GLY A 230 9.89 9.22 1.41
N LYS A 231 9.11 8.24 0.93
CA LYS A 231 8.04 8.46 -0.05
C LYS A 231 6.92 9.32 0.52
N ALA A 232 6.42 8.99 1.71
CA ALA A 232 5.35 9.75 2.34
C ALA A 232 5.75 11.21 2.60
N ALA A 233 7.00 11.45 3.02
CA ALA A 233 7.52 12.80 3.21
C ALA A 233 7.64 13.57 1.88
N TYR A 234 8.03 12.89 0.79
CA TYR A 234 8.02 13.47 -0.56
C TYR A 234 6.60 13.86 -0.98
N ASP A 235 5.64 12.96 -0.85
CA ASP A 235 4.23 13.17 -1.24
C ASP A 235 3.58 14.31 -0.42
N ALA A 236 4.01 14.48 0.85
CA ALA A 236 3.61 15.59 1.71
C ALA A 236 4.32 16.93 1.38
N GLY A 237 5.25 16.94 0.42
CA GLY A 237 6.05 18.13 0.10
C GLY A 237 7.20 18.43 1.07
N GLU A 238 7.46 17.52 2.02
CA GLU A 238 8.54 17.65 3.01
C GLU A 238 9.88 17.14 2.44
N TYR A 239 10.31 17.70 1.30
CA TYR A 239 11.45 17.21 0.52
C TYR A 239 12.75 17.09 1.31
N ARG A 240 13.03 18.05 2.23
CA ARG A 240 14.22 17.98 3.08
C ARG A 240 14.18 16.85 4.09
N ALA A 241 13.00 16.59 4.65
CA ALA A 241 12.80 15.47 5.58
C ALA A 241 12.93 14.13 4.87
N ALA A 242 12.38 14.02 3.64
CA ALA A 242 12.46 12.82 2.81
C ALA A 242 13.91 12.40 2.47
N LEU A 243 14.84 13.36 2.32
CA LEU A 243 16.24 13.06 1.98
C LEU A 243 16.94 12.19 3.04
N VAL A 244 16.56 12.28 4.31
CA VAL A 244 17.21 11.53 5.40
C VAL A 244 16.93 10.03 5.27
N PRO A 245 15.65 9.56 5.28
CA PRO A 245 15.34 8.15 5.17
C PRO A 245 15.72 7.58 3.79
N LEU A 246 15.55 8.34 2.68
CA LEU A 246 15.96 7.88 1.35
C LEU A 246 17.48 7.69 1.25
N SER A 247 18.27 8.54 1.91
CA SER A 247 19.72 8.34 1.97
C SER A 247 20.11 7.16 2.87
N ALA A 248 19.33 6.86 3.93
CA ALA A 248 19.53 5.68 4.74
C ALA A 248 19.21 4.41 3.93
N ALA A 249 18.10 4.40 3.18
CA ALA A 249 17.74 3.31 2.27
C ALA A 249 18.87 3.00 1.27
N LEU A 250 19.50 4.04 0.71
CA LEU A 250 20.61 3.88 -0.24
C LEU A 250 21.96 3.50 0.41
N LYS A 251 22.10 3.63 1.73
CA LYS A 251 23.22 3.02 2.45
C LYS A 251 23.04 1.53 2.62
N ILE A 252 21.80 1.08 2.80
CA ILE A 252 21.44 -0.35 2.95
C ILE A 252 21.49 -1.03 1.58
N ASP A 253 20.82 -0.46 0.59
CA ASP A 253 20.80 -0.94 -0.81
C ASP A 253 21.16 0.20 -1.78
N PRO A 254 22.45 0.35 -2.15
CA PRO A 254 22.91 1.41 -3.06
C PRO A 254 22.34 1.33 -4.48
N LYS A 255 21.70 0.20 -4.84
CA LYS A 255 21.11 -0.02 -6.16
C LYS A 255 19.58 0.06 -6.13
N ASN A 256 18.99 0.49 -5.05
CA ASN A 256 17.54 0.64 -4.96
C ASN A 256 17.06 1.76 -5.89
N ALA A 257 16.50 1.38 -7.02
CA ALA A 257 16.06 2.32 -8.06
C ALA A 257 14.94 3.26 -7.56
N GLU A 258 14.07 2.77 -6.69
CA GLU A 258 12.98 3.56 -6.10
C GLU A 258 13.53 4.64 -5.16
N ALA A 259 14.46 4.28 -4.27
CA ALA A 259 15.11 5.26 -3.39
C ALA A 259 15.88 6.32 -4.18
N LEU A 260 16.58 5.92 -5.25
CA LEU A 260 17.28 6.85 -6.14
C LEU A 260 16.29 7.81 -6.82
N GLU A 261 15.16 7.29 -7.35
CA GLU A 261 14.16 8.12 -8.05
C GLU A 261 13.53 9.14 -7.09
N TYR A 262 13.04 8.72 -5.93
CA TYR A 262 12.44 9.64 -4.96
C TYR A 262 13.46 10.65 -4.40
N ARG A 263 14.72 10.25 -4.19
CA ARG A 263 15.75 11.18 -3.72
C ARG A 263 16.12 12.20 -4.79
N ALA A 264 16.20 11.77 -6.05
CA ALA A 264 16.40 12.68 -7.19
C ALA A 264 15.26 13.70 -7.30
N MET A 265 14.00 13.24 -7.20
CA MET A 265 12.81 14.10 -7.23
C MET A 265 12.82 15.11 -6.06
N CYS A 266 13.27 14.71 -4.85
CA CYS A 266 13.48 15.63 -3.74
C CYS A 266 14.54 16.69 -4.06
N TYR A 267 15.66 16.28 -4.69
CA TYR A 267 16.70 17.20 -5.11
C TYR A 267 16.22 18.17 -6.20
N GLU A 268 15.42 17.72 -7.16
CA GLU A 268 14.78 18.58 -8.17
C GLU A 268 13.89 19.64 -7.51
N ALA A 269 13.01 19.22 -6.58
CA ALA A 269 12.12 20.13 -5.86
C ALA A 269 12.89 21.18 -4.99
N LEU A 270 14.12 20.84 -4.59
CA LEU A 270 15.03 21.72 -3.87
C LEU A 270 16.02 22.46 -4.80
N GLU A 271 15.84 22.38 -6.12
CA GLU A 271 16.69 22.98 -7.16
C GLU A 271 18.17 22.53 -7.10
N GLN A 272 18.42 21.34 -6.50
CA GLN A 272 19.75 20.74 -6.40
C GLN A 272 20.01 19.79 -7.57
N TYR A 273 19.89 20.30 -8.80
CA TYR A 273 19.87 19.52 -10.04
C TYR A 273 21.11 18.63 -10.24
N GLU A 274 22.32 19.04 -9.76
CA GLU A 274 23.51 18.19 -9.84
C GLU A 274 23.31 16.85 -9.14
N LYS A 275 22.73 16.88 -7.93
CA LYS A 275 22.53 15.68 -7.12
C LYS A 275 21.40 14.81 -7.71
N ALA A 276 20.35 15.46 -8.24
CA ALA A 276 19.29 14.75 -8.96
C ALA A 276 19.86 14.00 -10.16
N ILE A 277 20.71 14.66 -10.98
CA ILE A 277 21.37 14.04 -12.12
C ILE A 277 22.25 12.84 -11.70
N GLU A 278 22.94 12.91 -10.57
CA GLU A 278 23.76 11.80 -10.07
C GLU A 278 22.89 10.58 -9.74
N ASP A 279 21.79 10.77 -9.02
CA ASP A 279 20.88 9.70 -8.66
C ASP A 279 20.19 9.11 -9.90
N TYR A 280 19.68 9.93 -10.81
CA TYR A 280 19.09 9.48 -12.06
C TYR A 280 20.09 8.72 -12.96
N LYS A 281 21.37 9.14 -13.00
CA LYS A 281 22.43 8.37 -13.67
C LYS A 281 22.64 7.01 -13.00
N GLY A 282 22.51 6.93 -11.69
CA GLY A 282 22.48 5.67 -10.96
C GLY A 282 21.40 4.73 -11.49
N ILE A 283 20.17 5.24 -11.69
CA ILE A 283 19.05 4.46 -12.26
C ILE A 283 19.35 4.04 -13.69
N VAL A 284 19.85 4.94 -14.55
CA VAL A 284 20.18 4.59 -15.96
C VAL A 284 21.29 3.53 -16.04
N ASN A 285 22.20 3.46 -15.09
CA ASN A 285 23.20 2.39 -15.04
C ASN A 285 22.61 1.03 -14.67
N LEU A 286 21.49 0.99 -13.96
CA LEU A 286 20.75 -0.21 -13.60
C LEU A 286 19.75 -0.60 -14.70
N GLN A 287 19.11 0.38 -15.32
CA GLN A 287 18.05 0.28 -16.31
C GLN A 287 18.45 1.08 -17.55
N THR A 288 19.29 0.50 -18.39
CA THR A 288 19.93 1.20 -19.52
C THR A 288 18.97 1.65 -20.62
N ASP A 289 17.74 1.17 -20.59
CA ASP A 289 16.65 1.46 -21.54
C ASP A 289 15.58 2.41 -20.97
N ASN A 290 15.79 2.95 -19.76
CA ASN A 290 14.81 3.83 -19.10
C ASN A 290 14.82 5.25 -19.74
N ALA A 291 14.11 5.40 -20.86
CA ALA A 291 14.02 6.66 -21.59
C ALA A 291 13.35 7.78 -20.77
N LYS A 292 12.43 7.46 -19.84
CA LYS A 292 11.78 8.43 -18.94
C LYS A 292 12.82 9.13 -18.05
N ILE A 293 13.68 8.36 -17.42
CA ILE A 293 14.73 8.91 -16.54
C ILE A 293 15.76 9.70 -17.35
N MET A 294 16.07 9.29 -18.59
CA MET A 294 16.93 10.08 -19.47
C MET A 294 16.33 11.46 -19.81
N CYS A 295 15.02 11.54 -19.97
CA CYS A 295 14.32 12.83 -20.15
C CYS A 295 14.38 13.68 -18.86
N ALA A 296 14.25 13.07 -17.68
CA ALA A 296 14.42 13.78 -16.41
C ALA A 296 15.84 14.38 -16.27
N ILE A 297 16.87 13.58 -16.55
CA ILE A 297 18.27 14.10 -16.60
C ILE A 297 18.40 15.26 -17.58
N ALA A 298 17.79 15.17 -18.76
CA ALA A 298 17.83 16.23 -19.75
C ALA A 298 17.14 17.50 -19.27
N THR A 299 16.03 17.37 -18.55
CA THR A 299 15.30 18.49 -17.92
C THR A 299 16.16 19.17 -16.86
N ASP A 300 16.87 18.43 -16.02
CA ASP A 300 17.78 18.99 -15.03
C ASP A 300 18.96 19.75 -15.68
N TYR A 301 19.53 19.18 -16.74
CA TYR A 301 20.54 19.90 -17.51
C TYR A 301 19.98 21.18 -18.15
N LYS A 302 18.74 21.16 -18.65
CA LYS A 302 18.02 22.37 -19.15
C LYS A 302 17.91 23.42 -18.05
N ASN A 303 17.46 23.03 -16.84
CA ASN A 303 17.29 23.93 -15.70
C ASN A 303 18.63 24.58 -15.24
N ARG A 304 19.74 23.90 -15.52
CA ARG A 304 21.10 24.42 -15.30
C ARG A 304 21.68 25.19 -16.49
N ASN A 305 20.90 25.45 -17.54
CA ASN A 305 21.32 26.06 -18.79
C ASN A 305 22.44 25.29 -19.53
N GLN A 306 22.55 23.99 -19.30
CA GLN A 306 23.52 23.10 -19.94
C GLN A 306 22.88 22.37 -21.14
N PHE A 307 22.46 23.13 -22.12
CA PHE A 307 21.60 22.69 -23.23
C PHE A 307 22.20 21.57 -24.07
N SER A 308 23.53 21.60 -24.34
CA SER A 308 24.23 20.51 -25.05
C SER A 308 24.09 19.18 -24.34
N SER A 309 24.26 19.18 -23.00
CA SER A 309 24.13 17.97 -22.19
C SER A 309 22.67 17.48 -22.17
N GLY A 310 21.72 18.40 -22.05
CA GLY A 310 20.29 18.06 -22.13
C GLY A 310 19.95 17.39 -23.46
N ARG A 311 20.37 18.00 -24.60
CA ARG A 311 20.20 17.43 -25.94
C ARG A 311 20.80 16.02 -26.05
N TYR A 312 21.99 15.81 -25.53
CA TYR A 312 22.63 14.48 -25.55
C TYR A 312 21.76 13.41 -24.88
N TRP A 313 21.19 13.71 -23.73
CA TRP A 313 20.35 12.74 -23.00
C TRP A 313 19.02 12.48 -23.69
N VAL A 314 18.39 13.51 -24.30
CA VAL A 314 17.20 13.33 -25.13
C VAL A 314 17.49 12.45 -26.35
N GLN A 315 18.63 12.66 -27.01
CA GLN A 315 19.02 11.82 -28.15
C GLN A 315 19.22 10.35 -27.74
N ARG A 316 19.80 10.11 -26.56
CA ARG A 316 19.89 8.74 -26.02
C ARG A 316 18.52 8.12 -25.80
N ALA A 317 17.57 8.87 -25.22
CA ALA A 317 16.20 8.40 -25.03
C ALA A 317 15.52 8.05 -26.37
N LEU A 318 15.68 8.90 -27.39
CA LEU A 318 15.14 8.68 -28.73
C LEU A 318 15.81 7.52 -29.49
N ASN A 319 17.09 7.23 -29.23
CA ASN A 319 17.77 6.06 -29.81
C ASN A 319 17.20 4.74 -29.26
N ILE A 320 16.73 4.75 -28.00
CA ILE A 320 16.12 3.58 -27.36
C ILE A 320 14.65 3.45 -27.78
N HIS A 321 13.91 4.55 -27.71
CA HIS A 321 12.48 4.62 -28.07
C HIS A 321 12.24 5.67 -29.17
N PRO A 322 12.45 5.33 -30.44
CA PRO A 322 12.11 6.21 -31.54
C PRO A 322 10.61 6.54 -31.52
N GLY A 323 10.27 7.82 -31.51
CA GLY A 323 8.86 8.25 -31.43
C GLY A 323 8.35 8.56 -30.03
N TYR A 324 9.17 8.45 -29.00
CA TYR A 324 8.77 8.74 -27.61
C TYR A 324 8.43 10.23 -27.44
N GLY A 325 7.14 10.55 -27.27
CA GLY A 325 6.63 11.91 -27.22
C GLY A 325 7.24 12.79 -26.15
N LEU A 326 7.51 12.24 -24.94
CA LEU A 326 8.17 12.99 -23.86
C LEU A 326 9.56 13.47 -24.28
N ALA A 327 10.33 12.64 -24.96
CA ALA A 327 11.67 13.01 -25.40
C ALA A 327 11.64 14.19 -26.41
N TYR A 328 10.69 14.18 -27.34
CA TYR A 328 10.49 15.32 -28.25
C TYR A 328 10.03 16.58 -27.53
N ILE A 329 9.13 16.47 -26.53
CA ILE A 329 8.72 17.59 -25.68
C ILE A 329 9.94 18.16 -24.94
N THR A 330 10.74 17.30 -24.30
CA THR A 330 11.94 17.72 -23.56
C THR A 330 12.94 18.43 -24.49
N MET A 331 13.12 17.94 -25.74
CA MET A 331 13.97 18.60 -26.74
C MET A 331 13.44 19.99 -27.09
N ALA A 332 12.15 20.11 -27.33
CA ALA A 332 11.51 21.39 -27.63
C ALA A 332 11.67 22.38 -26.47
N GLU A 333 11.47 21.94 -25.24
CA GLU A 333 11.66 22.77 -24.05
C GLU A 333 13.11 23.22 -23.86
N ILE A 334 14.10 22.41 -24.24
CA ILE A 334 15.51 22.80 -24.25
C ILE A 334 15.74 23.94 -25.21
N TYR A 335 15.14 23.89 -26.43
CA TYR A 335 15.22 24.96 -27.39
C TYR A 335 14.58 26.25 -26.85
N GLU A 336 13.35 26.18 -26.33
CA GLU A 336 12.66 27.32 -25.73
C GLU A 336 13.46 27.96 -24.60
N ALA A 337 13.95 27.14 -23.66
CA ALA A 337 14.76 27.59 -22.53
C ALA A 337 16.06 28.30 -22.98
N SER A 338 16.69 27.80 -24.07
CA SER A 338 17.89 28.42 -24.60
C SER A 338 17.63 29.81 -25.20
N VAL A 339 16.45 30.03 -25.77
CA VAL A 339 16.07 31.36 -26.25
C VAL A 339 15.93 32.35 -25.10
N THR A 340 15.18 31.97 -24.07
CA THR A 340 15.02 32.81 -22.87
C THR A 340 16.39 33.14 -22.26
N TYR A 341 17.22 32.11 -22.04
CA TYR A 341 18.57 32.30 -21.52
C TYR A 341 19.43 33.27 -22.36
N CYS A 342 19.41 33.11 -23.67
CA CYS A 342 20.18 33.99 -24.57
C CYS A 342 19.67 35.42 -24.57
N GLN A 343 18.38 35.66 -24.51
CA GLN A 343 17.78 36.99 -24.43
C GLN A 343 18.17 37.68 -23.10
N ASP A 344 18.13 36.94 -21.98
CA ASP A 344 18.46 37.44 -20.66
C ASP A 344 19.96 37.78 -20.53
N GLN A 345 20.84 36.89 -21.04
CA GLN A 345 22.29 37.14 -21.01
C GLN A 345 22.69 38.36 -21.81
N GLU A 346 22.11 38.56 -22.99
CA GLU A 346 22.41 39.70 -23.84
C GLU A 346 21.51 40.93 -23.58
N LYS A 347 20.59 40.84 -22.61
CA LYS A 347 19.62 41.89 -22.23
C LYS A 347 18.93 42.51 -23.43
N ARG A 348 18.40 41.67 -24.32
CA ARG A 348 17.85 42.09 -25.60
C ARG A 348 16.46 41.52 -25.83
N GLY A 349 15.72 42.12 -26.74
CA GLY A 349 14.48 41.60 -27.30
C GLY A 349 14.71 40.46 -28.29
N ARG A 350 13.60 39.90 -28.84
CA ARG A 350 13.60 38.84 -29.84
C ARG A 350 14.33 39.29 -31.13
N LYS A 351 15.20 38.43 -31.62
CA LYS A 351 15.85 38.51 -32.93
C LYS A 351 15.36 37.39 -33.87
N TYR A 352 15.72 37.48 -35.16
CA TYR A 352 15.36 36.45 -36.15
C TYR A 352 15.88 35.05 -35.78
N ASP A 353 17.11 34.95 -35.26
CA ASP A 353 17.70 33.68 -34.82
C ASP A 353 16.86 33.00 -33.72
N ASP A 354 16.29 33.80 -32.80
CA ASP A 354 15.40 33.27 -31.74
C ASP A 354 14.16 32.63 -32.36
N GLY A 355 13.59 33.28 -33.43
CA GLY A 355 12.49 32.72 -34.20
C GLY A 355 12.84 31.39 -34.86
N LEU A 356 14.07 31.24 -35.37
CA LEU A 356 14.53 29.98 -35.97
C LEU A 356 14.63 28.87 -34.87
N VAL A 357 15.08 29.21 -33.66
CA VAL A 357 15.15 28.26 -32.55
C VAL A 357 13.74 27.87 -32.10
N TYR A 358 12.80 28.79 -32.02
CA TYR A 358 11.39 28.48 -31.77
C TYR A 358 10.78 27.60 -32.88
N GLU A 359 11.19 27.80 -34.16
CA GLU A 359 10.77 26.92 -35.25
C GLU A 359 11.31 25.48 -35.02
N MET A 360 12.52 25.31 -34.51
CA MET A 360 13.05 23.99 -34.13
C MET A 360 12.22 23.38 -33.02
N ALA A 361 11.91 24.12 -31.95
CA ALA A 361 11.03 23.65 -30.86
C ALA A 361 9.67 23.23 -31.38
N TYR A 362 9.07 24.06 -32.28
CA TYR A 362 7.78 23.75 -32.89
C TYR A 362 7.80 22.41 -33.66
N ARG A 363 8.87 22.15 -34.41
CA ARG A 363 9.04 20.87 -35.14
C ARG A 363 9.18 19.68 -34.22
N GLU A 364 9.84 19.83 -33.07
CA GLU A 364 9.91 18.76 -32.08
C GLU A 364 8.53 18.49 -31.45
N TYR A 365 7.74 19.52 -31.13
CA TYR A 365 6.35 19.34 -30.70
C TYR A 365 5.47 18.68 -31.79
N GLN A 366 5.70 18.97 -33.09
CA GLN A 366 5.00 18.25 -34.16
C GLN A 366 5.29 16.74 -34.14
N LYS A 367 6.54 16.34 -33.85
CA LYS A 367 6.91 14.94 -33.71
C LYS A 367 6.25 14.33 -32.46
N ALA A 368 6.25 15.05 -31.33
CA ALA A 368 5.60 14.63 -30.09
C ALA A 368 4.08 14.42 -30.27
N ALA A 369 3.43 15.20 -31.11
CA ALA A 369 1.99 15.08 -31.39
C ALA A 369 1.60 13.76 -32.09
N ASN A 370 2.57 12.99 -32.62
CA ASN A 370 2.32 11.65 -33.14
C ASN A 370 2.16 10.58 -32.03
N ASP A 371 2.64 10.87 -30.84
CA ASP A 371 2.42 10.03 -29.64
C ASP A 371 1.09 10.44 -29.00
N LEU A 372 0.13 9.51 -28.95
CA LEU A 372 -1.23 9.77 -28.45
C LEU A 372 -1.22 10.28 -27.01
N ASN A 373 -0.30 9.82 -26.17
CA ASN A 373 -0.19 10.22 -24.77
C ASN A 373 0.22 11.69 -24.62
N TYR A 374 0.94 12.23 -25.59
CA TYR A 374 1.53 13.58 -25.53
C TYR A 374 0.92 14.55 -26.53
N LYS A 375 0.02 14.09 -27.41
CA LYS A 375 -0.61 14.90 -28.48
C LYS A 375 -1.25 16.17 -27.94
N GLY A 376 -2.00 16.10 -26.85
CA GLY A 376 -2.69 17.25 -26.26
C GLY A 376 -1.72 18.34 -25.80
N ILE A 377 -0.68 17.94 -25.07
CA ILE A 377 0.36 18.84 -24.56
C ILE A 377 1.13 19.46 -25.73
N ALA A 378 1.58 18.64 -26.68
CA ALA A 378 2.34 19.10 -27.85
C ALA A 378 1.53 20.10 -28.68
N THR A 379 0.26 19.83 -28.95
CA THR A 379 -0.61 20.75 -29.74
C THR A 379 -0.79 22.08 -28.99
N LYS A 380 -1.01 22.07 -27.69
CA LYS A 380 -1.12 23.29 -26.89
C LYS A 380 0.17 24.13 -26.98
N ARG A 381 1.34 23.48 -26.87
CA ARG A 381 2.66 24.15 -26.97
C ARG A 381 2.91 24.72 -28.39
N MET A 382 2.60 23.98 -29.43
CA MET A 382 2.68 24.50 -30.81
C MET A 382 1.87 25.78 -31.00
N ASN A 383 0.63 25.80 -30.51
CA ASN A 383 -0.22 26.99 -30.59
C ASN A 383 0.38 28.18 -29.83
N SER A 384 1.01 27.97 -28.69
CA SER A 384 1.67 29.04 -27.92
C SER A 384 2.92 29.60 -28.63
N LEU A 385 3.61 28.79 -29.41
CA LEU A 385 4.79 29.22 -30.17
C LEU A 385 4.45 29.97 -31.49
N THR A 386 3.26 29.80 -32.06
CA THR A 386 2.86 30.40 -33.33
C THR A 386 3.19 31.91 -33.43
N PRO A 387 2.93 32.76 -32.39
CA PRO A 387 3.20 34.21 -32.48
C PRO A 387 4.68 34.57 -32.50
N VAL A 388 5.56 33.66 -32.08
CA VAL A 388 7.02 33.92 -31.97
C VAL A 388 7.82 33.23 -33.07
N LEU A 389 7.16 32.51 -33.97
CA LEU A 389 7.79 31.94 -35.18
C LEU A 389 8.22 33.05 -36.16
N PRO A 390 9.21 32.79 -37.04
CA PRO A 390 9.60 33.74 -38.08
C PRO A 390 8.43 34.08 -39.04
N THR A 391 8.15 35.35 -39.22
CA THR A 391 7.18 35.78 -40.23
C THR A 391 7.75 35.68 -41.65
N GLN A 392 6.88 35.67 -42.69
CA GLN A 392 7.33 35.64 -44.09
C GLN A 392 8.21 36.83 -44.41
N GLU A 393 7.90 38.02 -43.87
CA GLU A 393 8.69 39.23 -44.03
C GLU A 393 10.09 39.08 -43.38
N GLU A 394 10.17 38.58 -42.14
CA GLU A 394 11.47 38.33 -41.47
C GLU A 394 12.33 37.33 -42.26
N VAL A 395 11.70 36.25 -42.78
CA VAL A 395 12.39 35.25 -43.61
C VAL A 395 12.96 35.89 -44.87
N PHE A 396 12.16 36.70 -45.58
CA PHE A 396 12.59 37.40 -46.76
C PHE A 396 13.73 38.40 -46.46
N MET A 397 13.59 39.23 -45.45
CA MET A 397 14.59 40.21 -45.04
C MET A 397 15.92 39.56 -44.62
N ASN A 398 15.89 38.34 -44.16
CA ASN A 398 17.09 37.57 -43.81
C ASN A 398 17.53 36.61 -44.95
N GLN A 399 17.10 36.83 -46.21
CA GLN A 399 17.52 36.07 -47.39
C GLN A 399 17.27 34.55 -47.26
N ASN A 400 16.17 34.14 -46.61
CA ASN A 400 15.79 32.75 -46.36
C ASN A 400 16.82 31.96 -45.53
N ARG A 401 17.69 32.65 -44.76
CA ARG A 401 18.71 32.02 -43.92
C ARG A 401 18.08 31.10 -42.89
N LYS A 402 18.63 29.91 -42.73
CA LYS A 402 18.24 28.94 -41.74
C LYS A 402 19.34 28.63 -40.71
N THR A 403 20.55 29.21 -40.86
CA THR A 403 21.68 29.07 -39.98
C THR A 403 21.62 30.08 -38.86
N LEU A 404 21.97 29.67 -37.64
CA LEU A 404 22.05 30.53 -36.46
C LEU A 404 23.39 31.30 -36.47
N LYS A 405 23.34 32.62 -36.21
CA LYS A 405 24.53 33.50 -36.17
C LYS A 405 24.87 33.99 -34.75
N ILE A 406 23.92 33.86 -33.84
CA ILE A 406 24.13 34.28 -32.45
C ILE A 406 24.97 33.21 -31.74
N ASP A 407 26.08 33.60 -31.18
CA ASP A 407 27.05 32.68 -30.52
C ASP A 407 26.44 31.85 -29.41
N CYS A 408 25.47 32.37 -28.70
CA CYS A 408 24.73 31.66 -27.67
C CYS A 408 24.08 30.38 -28.16
N TYR A 409 23.80 30.27 -29.46
CA TYR A 409 23.23 29.07 -30.08
C TYR A 409 24.24 28.13 -30.73
N ASN A 410 25.56 28.35 -30.53
CA ASN A 410 26.59 27.48 -31.12
C ASN A 410 26.46 26.01 -30.68
N TRP A 411 25.84 25.75 -29.54
CA TRP A 411 25.56 24.39 -29.05
C TRP A 411 24.57 23.64 -29.96
N ILE A 412 23.75 24.33 -30.76
CA ILE A 412 22.81 23.74 -31.72
C ILE A 412 23.54 23.34 -33.00
N ASN A 413 24.49 24.16 -33.43
CA ASN A 413 25.21 23.95 -34.66
C ASN A 413 26.30 22.86 -34.60
N ASN A 414 26.72 22.49 -33.36
CA ASN A 414 27.66 21.44 -33.07
C ASN A 414 26.95 20.15 -32.70
#